data_6b6a93d3de6670367936e5f37f93875f
#
_entry.id   6b6a93d3de6670367936e5f37f93875f
#
_cell.length_a   1.000
_cell.length_b   1.000
_cell.length_c   1.000
_cell.angle_alpha   90.00
_cell.angle_beta   90.00
_cell.angle_gamma   90.00
#
_symmetry.space_group_name_H-M   'P 1'
#
loop_
_entity.id
_entity.type
_entity.pdbx_description
1 polymer ?
#
loop_
_entity_poly.entity_id
_entity_poly.type
_entity_poly.pdbx_seq_one_letter_code
_entity_poly.pdbx_strand_id
1 'polypeptide(L)'
;MELFKHTLFINLDHRTDRLAHATAEFEKMGIVAERVKAVQPKNGAIGCTMSHIKCLELAKLREYEQVFICEDDITFLTPDLFTRNLAQFVGNEDLRWDVLIIGGNNVPPYQQLHEYCARVFSCQTTT
;
A
#
# COMPACT_ATOMS: atom_id res chain seq x y z
N MET A 1 0.89 13.75 4.70
CA MET A 1 0.84 12.85 5.87
C MET A 1 2.12 12.05 5.91
N GLU A 2 2.71 11.90 7.07
CA GLU A 2 4.03 11.26 7.26
C GLU A 2 4.07 9.80 6.76
N LEU A 3 2.96 9.06 6.89
CA LEU A 3 2.86 7.68 6.39
C LEU A 3 3.15 7.54 4.88
N PHE A 4 2.90 8.57 4.10
CA PHE A 4 3.11 8.55 2.65
C PHE A 4 4.40 9.20 2.20
N LYS A 5 5.26 9.61 3.13
CA LYS A 5 6.55 10.23 2.83
C LYS A 5 7.43 9.39 1.91
N HIS A 6 7.42 8.09 2.13
CA HIS A 6 8.13 7.13 1.30
C HIS A 6 7.11 6.18 0.67
N THR A 7 6.63 6.53 -0.50
CA THR A 7 5.64 5.75 -1.26
C THR A 7 6.30 5.13 -2.49
N LEU A 8 6.19 3.82 -2.60
CA LEU A 8 6.65 3.03 -3.74
C LEU A 8 5.45 2.35 -4.40
N PHE A 9 5.33 2.46 -5.71
CA PHE A 9 4.29 1.73 -6.43
C PHE A 9 4.87 0.85 -7.53
N ILE A 10 4.30 -0.35 -7.65
CA ILE A 10 4.76 -1.41 -8.54
C ILE A 10 4.01 -1.29 -9.86
N ASN A 11 4.74 -1.22 -10.97
CA ASN A 11 4.16 -1.11 -12.31
C ASN A 11 5.01 -1.85 -13.34
N LEU A 12 4.34 -2.61 -14.21
CA LEU A 12 4.97 -3.25 -15.37
C LEU A 12 5.25 -2.22 -16.47
N ASP A 13 6.40 -2.31 -17.13
CA ASP A 13 6.83 -1.32 -18.13
C ASP A 13 5.84 -1.13 -19.28
N HIS A 14 5.17 -2.20 -19.72
CA HIS A 14 4.20 -2.14 -20.82
C HIS A 14 2.81 -1.65 -20.40
N ARG A 15 2.53 -1.54 -19.08
CA ARG A 15 1.25 -1.08 -18.56
C ARG A 15 1.25 0.44 -18.38
N THR A 16 1.38 1.15 -19.49
CA THR A 16 1.35 2.63 -19.52
C THR A 16 -0.03 3.19 -19.13
N ASP A 17 -1.10 2.44 -19.38
CA ASP A 17 -2.45 2.74 -18.96
C ASP A 17 -2.56 2.79 -17.42
N ARG A 18 -2.02 1.78 -16.73
CA ARG A 18 -1.99 1.72 -15.26
C ARG A 18 -1.03 2.73 -14.64
N LEU A 19 0.07 3.02 -15.31
CA LEU A 19 0.98 4.09 -14.89
C LEU A 19 0.26 5.44 -14.85
N ALA A 20 -0.50 5.77 -15.88
CA ALA A 20 -1.29 7.00 -15.94
C ALA A 20 -2.37 7.03 -14.86
N HIS A 21 -3.06 5.91 -14.63
CA HIS A 21 -4.07 5.77 -13.57
C HIS A 21 -3.47 6.02 -12.19
N ALA A 22 -2.41 5.29 -11.82
CA ALA A 22 -1.76 5.43 -10.52
C ALA A 22 -1.25 6.86 -10.29
N THR A 23 -0.62 7.47 -11.30
CA THR A 23 -0.15 8.86 -11.22
C THR A 23 -1.29 9.82 -10.90
N ALA A 24 -2.44 9.70 -11.58
CA ALA A 24 -3.61 10.53 -11.33
C ALA A 24 -4.17 10.33 -9.91
N GLU A 25 -4.19 9.10 -9.41
CA GLU A 25 -4.63 8.80 -8.05
C GLU A 25 -3.70 9.42 -6.99
N PHE A 26 -2.39 9.34 -7.18
CA PHE A 26 -1.43 9.99 -6.27
C PHE A 26 -1.54 11.52 -6.31
N GLU A 27 -1.69 12.10 -7.49
CA GLU A 27 -1.91 13.56 -7.63
C GLU A 27 -3.18 14.01 -6.89
N LYS A 28 -4.27 13.25 -7.02
CA LYS A 28 -5.53 13.52 -6.29
C LYS A 28 -5.33 13.56 -4.78
N MET A 29 -4.44 12.75 -4.25
CA MET A 29 -4.14 12.64 -2.82
C MET A 29 -2.98 13.54 -2.36
N GLY A 30 -2.30 14.21 -3.28
CA GLY A 30 -1.09 14.97 -2.96
C GLY A 30 0.09 14.09 -2.51
N ILE A 31 0.12 12.83 -2.95
CA ILE A 31 1.17 11.87 -2.62
C ILE A 31 2.25 11.89 -3.69
N VAL A 32 3.51 12.03 -3.28
CA VAL A 32 4.67 11.85 -4.15
C VAL A 32 5.09 10.38 -4.10
N ALA A 33 4.87 9.64 -5.18
CA ALA A 33 5.15 8.22 -5.26
C ALA A 33 6.28 7.92 -6.26
N GLU A 34 7.17 7.01 -5.89
CA GLU A 34 8.23 6.51 -6.75
C GLU A 34 7.81 5.21 -7.42
N ARG A 35 7.96 5.15 -8.73
CA ARG A 35 7.69 3.93 -9.50
C ARG A 35 8.80 2.90 -9.31
N VAL A 36 8.40 1.67 -9.01
CA VAL A 36 9.29 0.51 -8.99
C VAL A 36 8.89 -0.43 -10.13
N LYS A 37 9.84 -0.76 -10.99
CA LYS A 37 9.60 -1.71 -12.08
C LYS A 37 9.24 -3.08 -11.51
N ALA A 38 8.07 -3.60 -11.89
CA ALA A 38 7.60 -4.91 -11.48
C ALA A 38 8.49 -6.03 -12.01
N VAL A 39 8.66 -7.07 -11.21
CA VAL A 39 9.25 -8.32 -11.65
C VAL A 39 8.21 -9.13 -12.40
N GLN A 40 8.55 -9.61 -13.59
CA GLN A 40 7.63 -10.35 -14.48
C GLN A 40 8.16 -11.77 -14.75
N PRO A 41 8.03 -12.73 -13.81
CA PRO A 41 8.25 -14.13 -14.10
C PRO A 41 7.04 -14.72 -14.85
N LYS A 42 7.16 -15.97 -15.32
CA LYS A 42 6.09 -16.70 -16.00
C LYS A 42 4.83 -16.87 -15.12
N ASN A 43 4.99 -16.93 -13.79
CA ASN A 43 3.90 -17.00 -12.82
C ASN A 43 3.65 -15.61 -12.22
N GLY A 44 2.46 -15.03 -12.46
CA GLY A 44 2.11 -13.69 -12.01
C GLY A 44 2.08 -13.54 -10.48
N ALA A 45 1.65 -14.56 -9.74
CA ALA A 45 1.64 -14.52 -8.27
C ALA A 45 3.06 -14.43 -7.70
N ILE A 46 4.02 -15.15 -8.27
CA ILE A 46 5.43 -15.06 -7.90
C ILE A 46 5.97 -13.66 -8.23
N GLY A 47 5.60 -13.10 -9.38
CA GLY A 47 6.00 -11.77 -9.80
C GLY A 47 5.54 -10.68 -8.84
N CYS A 48 4.30 -10.75 -8.40
CA CYS A 48 3.75 -9.84 -7.40
C CYS A 48 4.55 -9.91 -6.09
N THR A 49 4.77 -11.10 -5.56
CA THR A 49 5.54 -11.32 -4.33
C THR A 49 6.97 -10.79 -4.46
N MET A 50 7.66 -11.11 -5.56
CA MET A 50 9.03 -10.64 -5.80
C MET A 50 9.11 -9.12 -5.94
N SER A 51 8.09 -8.50 -6.53
CA SER A 51 8.02 -7.04 -6.66
C SER A 51 7.86 -6.35 -5.31
N HIS A 52 7.02 -6.91 -4.42
CA HIS A 52 6.89 -6.41 -3.04
C HIS A 52 8.20 -6.59 -2.25
N ILE A 53 8.87 -7.73 -2.37
CA ILE A 53 10.18 -7.96 -1.74
C ILE A 53 11.19 -6.93 -2.24
N LYS A 54 11.22 -6.65 -3.54
CA LYS A 54 12.09 -5.62 -4.13
C LYS A 54 11.85 -4.24 -3.51
N CYS A 55 10.60 -3.86 -3.29
CA CYS A 55 10.26 -2.61 -2.61
C CYS A 55 10.77 -2.59 -1.15
N LEU A 56 10.60 -3.70 -0.43
CA LEU A 56 11.08 -3.81 0.95
C LEU A 56 12.61 -3.76 1.04
N GLU A 57 13.31 -4.42 0.12
CA GLU A 57 14.78 -4.36 0.04
C GLU A 57 15.26 -2.93 -0.25
N LEU A 58 14.59 -2.21 -1.14
CA LEU A 58 14.89 -0.83 -1.44
C LEU A 58 14.67 0.08 -0.23
N ALA A 59 13.56 -0.11 0.49
CA ALA A 59 13.26 0.64 1.71
C ALA A 59 14.32 0.38 2.79
N LYS A 60 14.73 -0.88 2.95
CA LYS A 60 15.79 -1.26 3.89
C LYS A 60 17.14 -0.64 3.51
N LEU A 61 17.51 -0.69 2.24
CA LEU A 61 18.76 -0.09 1.74
C LEU A 61 18.81 1.42 1.99
N ARG A 62 17.66 2.10 1.88
CA ARG A 62 17.51 3.54 2.10
C ARG A 62 17.25 3.91 3.56
N GLU A 63 17.21 2.92 4.45
CA GLU A 63 16.98 3.11 5.89
C GLU A 63 15.65 3.83 6.20
N TYR A 64 14.60 3.53 5.42
CA TYR A 64 13.27 4.07 5.69
C TYR A 64 12.68 3.44 6.95
N GLU A 65 12.24 4.25 7.90
CA GLU A 65 11.56 3.76 9.11
C GLU A 65 10.22 3.11 8.77
N GLN A 66 9.55 3.62 7.74
CA GLN A 66 8.30 3.09 7.21
C GLN A 66 8.21 3.36 5.71
N VAL A 67 7.49 2.52 5.01
CA VAL A 67 7.27 2.62 3.58
C VAL A 67 5.83 2.25 3.24
N PHE A 68 5.20 3.02 2.39
CA PHE A 68 3.91 2.66 1.78
C PHE A 68 4.17 1.99 0.43
N ILE A 69 3.73 0.74 0.29
CA ILE A 69 3.88 -0.03 -0.95
C ILE A 69 2.49 -0.32 -1.51
N CYS A 70 2.29 -0.05 -2.78
CA CYS A 70 1.05 -0.34 -3.47
C CYS A 70 1.28 -0.78 -4.92
N GLU A 71 0.23 -1.28 -5.54
CA GLU A 71 0.22 -1.67 -6.94
C GLU A 71 -0.38 -0.53 -7.80
N ASP A 72 -0.22 -0.64 -9.11
CA ASP A 72 -0.61 0.40 -10.09
C ASP A 72 -2.11 0.48 -10.37
N ASP A 73 -2.91 -0.36 -9.72
CA ASP A 73 -4.38 -0.31 -9.75
C ASP A 73 -5.00 0.33 -8.50
N ILE A 74 -4.16 0.94 -7.66
CA ILE A 74 -4.64 1.66 -6.48
C ILE A 74 -5.69 2.71 -6.86
N THR A 75 -6.78 2.77 -6.10
CA THR A 75 -7.83 3.76 -6.26
C THR A 75 -8.31 4.26 -4.90
N PHE A 76 -8.30 5.56 -4.70
CA PHE A 76 -8.83 6.19 -3.48
C PHE A 76 -10.29 6.56 -3.69
N LEU A 77 -11.21 5.67 -3.27
CA LEU A 77 -12.65 5.79 -3.53
C LEU A 77 -13.30 6.94 -2.76
N THR A 78 -12.93 7.10 -1.49
CA THR A 78 -13.47 8.13 -0.59
C THR A 78 -12.32 8.83 0.14
N PRO A 79 -11.60 9.74 -0.54
CA PRO A 79 -10.37 10.36 -0.02
C PRO A 79 -10.53 10.98 1.36
N ASP A 80 -11.61 11.73 1.60
CA ASP A 80 -11.84 12.42 2.88
C ASP A 80 -12.06 11.44 4.03
N LEU A 81 -12.85 10.39 3.81
CA LEU A 81 -13.09 9.34 4.81
C LEU A 81 -11.81 8.57 5.10
N PHE A 82 -11.08 8.23 4.05
CA PHE A 82 -9.78 7.54 4.15
C PHE A 82 -8.79 8.36 4.98
N THR A 83 -8.60 9.63 4.64
CA THR A 83 -7.67 10.52 5.34
C THR A 83 -8.06 10.68 6.81
N ARG A 84 -9.35 10.86 7.10
CA ARG A 84 -9.84 10.97 8.47
C ARG A 84 -9.59 9.71 9.30
N ASN A 85 -9.94 8.54 8.75
CA ASN A 85 -9.75 7.26 9.45
C ASN A 85 -8.27 6.96 9.67
N LEU A 86 -7.43 7.26 8.70
CA LEU A 86 -6.00 7.07 8.81
C LEU A 86 -5.37 8.00 9.85
N ALA A 87 -5.82 9.25 9.91
CA ALA A 87 -5.38 10.20 10.95
C ALA A 87 -5.76 9.72 12.36
N GLN A 88 -6.96 9.17 12.54
CA GLN A 88 -7.39 8.58 13.80
C GLN A 88 -6.54 7.36 14.18
N PHE A 89 -6.23 6.51 13.21
CA PHE A 89 -5.38 5.33 13.42
C PHE A 89 -3.96 5.73 13.87
N VAL A 90 -3.33 6.64 13.16
CA VAL A 90 -1.97 7.12 13.46
C VAL A 90 -1.91 7.87 14.77
N GLY A 91 -2.95 8.64 15.11
CA GLY A 91 -3.04 9.41 16.36
C GLY A 91 -3.35 8.55 17.60
N ASN A 92 -3.68 7.28 17.43
CA ASN A 92 -3.98 6.40 18.56
C ASN A 92 -2.72 5.70 19.08
N GLU A 93 -2.15 6.24 20.14
CA GLU A 93 -0.91 5.74 20.75
C GLU A 93 -1.03 4.35 21.40
N ASP A 94 -2.25 3.86 21.63
CA ASP A 94 -2.49 2.53 22.18
C ASP A 94 -2.35 1.42 21.14
N LEU A 95 -2.41 1.78 19.84
CA LEU A 95 -2.27 0.82 18.74
C LEU A 95 -0.79 0.50 18.49
N ARG A 96 -0.46 -0.78 18.56
CA ARG A 96 0.84 -1.31 18.17
C ARG A 96 0.70 -2.09 16.87
N TRP A 97 1.51 -1.76 15.88
CA TRP A 97 1.46 -2.39 14.57
C TRP A 97 2.83 -2.40 13.89
N ASP A 98 3.11 -3.43 13.14
CA ASP A 98 4.28 -3.55 12.26
C ASP A 98 3.88 -3.41 10.80
N VAL A 99 2.68 -3.89 10.45
CA VAL A 99 2.13 -3.82 9.10
C VAL A 99 0.71 -3.27 9.15
N LEU A 100 0.46 -2.24 8.36
CA LEU A 100 -0.87 -1.69 8.13
C LEU A 100 -1.31 -2.02 6.71
N ILE A 101 -2.43 -2.75 6.59
CA ILE A 101 -3.03 -3.10 5.30
C ILE A 101 -4.16 -2.12 5.03
N ILE A 102 -4.00 -1.29 4.03
CA ILE A 102 -4.97 -0.27 3.66
C ILE A 102 -5.97 -0.81 2.62
N GLY A 103 -5.50 -1.61 1.69
CA GLY A 103 -6.33 -2.27 0.70
C GLY A 103 -5.96 -3.75 0.58
N GLY A 104 -6.97 -4.62 0.57
CA GLY A 104 -6.78 -6.06 0.46
C GLY A 104 -8.05 -6.83 0.81
N ASN A 105 -8.04 -8.11 0.55
CA ASN A 105 -9.12 -9.01 0.92
C ASN A 105 -8.83 -9.63 2.29
N ASN A 106 -9.52 -9.16 3.31
CA ASN A 106 -9.40 -9.69 4.66
C ASN A 106 -10.18 -11.00 4.77
N VAL A 107 -9.52 -12.03 5.28
CA VAL A 107 -10.12 -13.34 5.49
C VAL A 107 -10.58 -13.46 6.94
N PRO A 108 -11.88 -13.72 7.20
CA PRO A 108 -12.35 -13.95 8.57
C PRO A 108 -11.68 -15.18 9.21
N PRO A 109 -11.53 -15.21 10.53
CA PRO A 109 -11.96 -14.21 11.50
C PRO A 109 -11.01 -13.00 11.57
N TYR A 110 -11.55 -11.85 11.94
CA TYR A 110 -10.76 -10.66 12.31
C TYR A 110 -11.39 -9.99 13.53
N GLN A 111 -10.62 -9.21 14.26
CA GLN A 111 -11.06 -8.56 15.49
C GLN A 111 -11.23 -7.06 15.24
N GLN A 112 -12.47 -6.56 15.34
CA GLN A 112 -12.72 -5.12 15.31
C GLN A 112 -12.13 -4.47 16.56
N LEU A 113 -11.24 -3.49 16.38
CA LEU A 113 -10.61 -2.75 17.46
C LEU A 113 -11.29 -1.38 17.65
N HIS A 114 -11.51 -0.65 16.55
CA HIS A 114 -12.15 0.66 16.49
C HIS A 114 -13.01 0.75 15.23
N GLU A 115 -13.82 1.79 15.10
CA GLU A 115 -14.61 2.02 13.88
C GLU A 115 -13.75 2.12 12.61
N TYR A 116 -12.50 2.56 12.78
CA TYR A 116 -11.57 2.81 11.68
C TYR A 116 -10.51 1.72 11.48
N CYS A 117 -10.45 0.70 12.33
CA CYS A 117 -9.46 -0.38 12.16
C CYS A 117 -9.87 -1.70 12.81
N ALA A 118 -9.31 -2.78 12.26
CA ALA A 118 -9.45 -4.13 12.77
C ALA A 118 -8.08 -4.84 12.77
N ARG A 119 -7.91 -5.78 13.68
CA ARG A 119 -6.77 -6.71 13.64
C ARG A 119 -7.10 -7.85 12.70
N VAL A 120 -6.25 -8.06 11.72
CA VAL A 120 -6.39 -9.09 10.70
C VAL A 120 -5.37 -10.21 10.95
N PHE A 121 -5.80 -11.46 10.86
CA PHE A 121 -4.94 -12.63 11.04
C PHE A 121 -4.55 -13.28 9.71
N SER A 122 -5.33 -13.03 8.67
CA SER A 122 -5.06 -13.48 7.32
C SER A 122 -5.65 -12.50 6.31
N CYS A 123 -4.89 -12.12 5.32
CA CYS A 123 -5.38 -11.34 4.20
C CYS A 123 -4.69 -11.78 2.92
N GLN A 124 -5.34 -11.49 1.80
CA GLN A 124 -4.73 -11.60 0.49
C GLN A 124 -4.60 -10.19 -0.08
N THR A 125 -3.42 -9.87 -0.59
CA THR A 125 -3.31 -8.70 -1.45
C THR A 125 -4.09 -8.99 -2.72
N THR A 126 -4.88 -8.02 -3.16
CA THR A 126 -5.61 -8.16 -4.43
C THR A 126 -4.61 -8.22 -5.57
N THR A 127 -4.79 -9.18 -6.40
CA THR A 127 -4.11 -9.26 -7.70
C THR A 127 -5.00 -8.68 -8.78
#